data_88ba953e339ff48adff11724464e39c8
#
_entry.id   88ba953e339ff48adff11724464e39c8
#
_cell.length_a   1.000
_cell.length_b   1.000
_cell.length_c   1.000
_cell.angle_alpha   90.00
_cell.angle_beta   90.00
_cell.angle_gamma   90.00
#
_symmetry.space_group_name_H-M   'P 1'
#
loop_
_entity.id
_entity.type
_entity.pdbx_description
1 polymer ?
#
loop_
_entity_poly.entity_id
_entity_poly.type
_entity_poly.pdbx_seq_one_letter_code
_entity_poly.pdbx_strand_id
1 'polypeptide(L)'
;MLDSNKGELSQIWKKTMDLFVEKKDIDSVSFQSFYARSRLYDINQEFATVVVSTQIEKQVLQHELIDIQNILSSVVGYPVVCQLVLQKEIEMIEPAVVTQKRNEILFENKIKEEFNFDNFVVGKNNREAQAAAMAVCHYPGQFYNPLFIYG
;
A
#
# COMPACT_ATOMS: atom_id res chain seq x y z
N MET A 1 18.94 16.20 2.81
CA MET A 1 17.90 15.57 3.66
C MET A 1 17.24 14.35 3.04
N LEU A 2 17.17 14.22 1.74
CA LEU A 2 16.62 13.02 1.08
C LEU A 2 17.51 11.77 1.17
N ASP A 3 18.80 11.91 1.32
CA ASP A 3 19.74 10.79 1.39
C ASP A 3 19.80 10.11 2.78
N SER A 4 19.53 10.84 3.86
CA SER A 4 19.51 10.27 5.21
C SER A 4 18.37 9.25 5.39
N ASN A 5 17.22 9.50 4.79
CA ASN A 5 16.06 8.61 4.88
C ASN A 5 16.29 7.29 4.11
N LYS A 6 16.94 7.35 2.93
CA LYS A 6 17.26 6.15 2.16
C LYS A 6 18.24 5.22 2.89
N GLY A 7 19.21 5.78 3.62
CA GLY A 7 20.15 4.99 4.42
C GLY A 7 19.45 4.25 5.57
N GLU A 8 18.56 4.92 6.29
CA GLU A 8 17.79 4.33 7.38
C GLU A 8 16.85 3.23 6.89
N LEU A 9 16.10 3.48 5.81
CA LEU A 9 15.21 2.49 5.19
C LEU A 9 15.98 1.24 4.73
N SER A 10 17.17 1.43 4.17
CA SER A 10 18.03 0.31 3.74
C SER A 10 18.51 -0.53 4.93
N GLN A 11 18.86 0.10 6.05
CA GLN A 11 19.28 -0.61 7.27
C GLN A 11 18.12 -1.37 7.91
N ILE A 12 16.96 -0.74 8.00
CA ILE A 12 15.72 -1.38 8.51
C ILE A 12 15.40 -2.60 7.67
N TRP A 13 15.42 -2.46 6.34
CA TRP A 13 15.11 -3.56 5.43
C TRP A 13 16.13 -4.68 5.51
N LYS A 14 17.41 -4.35 5.55
CA LYS A 14 18.47 -5.34 5.72
C LYS A 14 18.27 -6.16 6.99
N LYS A 15 18.03 -5.50 8.13
CA LYS A 15 17.79 -6.16 9.41
C LYS A 15 16.54 -7.04 9.37
N THR A 16 15.48 -6.57 8.71
CA THR A 16 14.25 -7.34 8.52
C THR A 16 14.52 -8.61 7.71
N MET A 17 15.26 -8.50 6.61
CA MET A 17 15.59 -9.63 5.75
C MET A 17 16.54 -10.62 6.42
N ASP A 18 17.53 -10.16 7.18
CA ASP A 18 18.44 -11.01 7.94
C ASP A 18 17.66 -11.88 8.95
N LEU A 19 16.73 -11.29 9.69
CA LEU A 19 15.86 -12.01 10.62
C LEU A 19 14.87 -12.93 9.92
N PHE A 20 14.37 -12.54 8.76
CA PHE A 20 13.46 -13.36 7.96
C PHE A 20 14.16 -14.62 7.42
N VAL A 21 15.37 -14.47 6.88
CA VAL A 21 16.19 -15.56 6.39
C VAL A 21 16.51 -16.55 7.52
N GLU A 22 16.91 -16.06 8.69
CA GLU A 22 17.18 -16.89 9.86
C GLU A 22 15.93 -17.65 10.33
N LYS A 23 14.80 -16.96 10.44
CA LYS A 23 13.55 -17.56 10.90
C LYS A 23 13.00 -18.64 9.96
N LYS A 24 13.16 -18.46 8.65
CA LYS A 24 12.62 -19.34 7.60
C LYS A 24 13.62 -20.35 7.08
N ASP A 25 14.88 -20.30 7.53
CA ASP A 25 15.99 -21.15 7.05
C ASP A 25 16.12 -21.10 5.51
N ILE A 26 16.10 -19.88 4.97
CA ILE A 26 16.18 -19.65 3.53
C ILE A 26 17.63 -19.79 3.07
N ASP A 27 17.87 -20.66 2.12
CA ASP A 27 19.20 -20.84 1.53
C ASP A 27 19.64 -19.60 0.71
N SER A 28 20.93 -19.44 0.56
CA SER A 28 21.53 -18.28 -0.11
C SER A 28 21.14 -18.14 -1.58
N VAL A 29 20.88 -19.23 -2.27
CA VAL A 29 20.48 -19.23 -3.69
C VAL A 29 19.05 -18.70 -3.83
N SER A 30 18.14 -19.21 -3.01
CA SER A 30 16.75 -18.74 -2.95
C SER A 30 16.68 -17.27 -2.55
N PHE A 31 17.47 -16.85 -1.57
CA PHE A 31 17.55 -15.45 -1.16
C PHE A 31 18.00 -14.55 -2.30
N GLN A 32 19.11 -14.86 -2.96
CA GLN A 32 19.63 -14.08 -4.09
C GLN A 32 18.67 -14.04 -5.28
N SER A 33 17.92 -15.11 -5.49
CA SER A 33 17.00 -15.21 -6.63
C SER A 33 15.72 -14.40 -6.47
N PHE A 34 15.18 -14.31 -5.24
CA PHE A 34 13.82 -13.81 -5.02
C PHE A 34 13.71 -12.64 -4.04
N TYR A 35 14.66 -12.47 -3.13
CA TYR A 35 14.54 -11.48 -2.04
C TYR A 35 15.58 -10.37 -2.09
N ALA A 36 16.78 -10.65 -2.60
CA ALA A 36 17.92 -9.73 -2.54
C ALA A 36 17.69 -8.39 -3.26
N ARG A 37 16.81 -8.36 -4.25
CA ARG A 37 16.47 -7.14 -5.02
C ARG A 37 15.32 -6.35 -4.43
N SER A 38 14.63 -6.91 -3.45
CA SER A 38 13.56 -6.20 -2.74
C SER A 38 14.14 -5.09 -1.87
N ARG A 39 13.42 -3.99 -1.75
CA ARG A 39 13.84 -2.87 -0.92
C ARG A 39 12.65 -2.18 -0.26
N LEU A 40 12.85 -1.68 0.94
CA LEU A 40 11.91 -0.79 1.59
C LEU A 40 12.03 0.59 0.94
N TYR A 41 10.97 1.03 0.30
CA TYR A 41 10.92 2.29 -0.42
C TYR A 41 10.45 3.44 0.46
N ASP A 42 9.42 3.16 1.27
CA ASP A 42 8.82 4.12 2.17
C ASP A 42 8.19 3.40 3.37
N ILE A 43 8.15 4.07 4.51
CA ILE A 43 7.50 3.58 5.72
C ILE A 43 6.91 4.75 6.50
N ASN A 44 5.68 4.56 6.97
CA ASN A 44 5.03 5.44 7.92
C ASN A 44 4.42 4.61 9.07
N GLN A 45 3.65 5.24 9.95
CA GLN A 45 3.08 4.56 11.12
C GLN A 45 1.99 3.52 10.79
N GLU A 46 1.53 3.44 9.55
CA GLU A 46 0.47 2.52 9.14
C GLU A 46 0.94 1.56 8.05
N PHE A 47 1.72 2.04 7.08
CA PHE A 47 2.09 1.29 5.88
C PHE A 47 3.60 1.29 5.63
N ALA A 48 4.07 0.18 5.11
CA ALA A 48 5.42 0.00 4.57
C ALA A 48 5.33 -0.41 3.10
N THR A 49 5.94 0.37 2.21
CA THR A 49 5.98 0.08 0.78
C THR A 49 7.27 -0.63 0.44
N VAL A 50 7.16 -1.87 0.00
CA VAL A 50 8.29 -2.70 -0.43
C VAL A 50 8.28 -2.81 -1.94
N VAL A 51 9.40 -2.48 -2.55
CA VAL A 51 9.58 -2.52 -4.00
C VAL A 51 10.28 -3.80 -4.40
N VAL A 52 9.77 -4.43 -5.43
CA VAL A 52 10.31 -5.63 -6.07
C VAL A 52 10.54 -5.38 -7.55
N SER A 53 11.50 -6.10 -8.14
CA SER A 53 11.91 -5.86 -9.54
C SER A 53 11.02 -6.59 -10.54
N THR A 54 10.54 -7.79 -10.20
CA THR A 54 9.79 -8.65 -11.11
C THR A 54 8.48 -9.14 -10.51
N GLN A 55 7.57 -9.57 -11.40
CA GLN A 55 6.29 -10.16 -10.98
C GLN A 55 6.47 -11.47 -10.22
N ILE A 56 7.52 -12.24 -10.52
CA ILE A 56 7.84 -13.50 -9.84
C ILE A 56 8.26 -13.19 -8.39
N GLU A 57 9.17 -12.23 -8.20
CA GLU A 57 9.55 -11.77 -6.86
C GLU A 57 8.34 -11.29 -6.07
N LYS A 58 7.43 -10.54 -6.71
CA LYS A 58 6.17 -10.08 -6.08
C LYS A 58 5.33 -11.24 -5.59
N GLN A 59 5.14 -12.27 -6.39
CA GLN A 59 4.39 -13.47 -6.01
C GLN A 59 5.04 -14.22 -4.85
N VAL A 60 6.36 -14.42 -4.90
CA VAL A 60 7.09 -15.11 -3.83
C VAL A 60 6.98 -14.34 -2.51
N LEU A 61 7.25 -13.05 -2.52
CA LEU A 61 7.13 -12.22 -1.31
C LEU A 61 5.69 -12.11 -0.81
N GLN A 62 4.71 -12.17 -1.70
CA GLN A 62 3.29 -12.14 -1.34
C GLN A 62 2.89 -13.33 -0.45
N HIS A 63 3.44 -14.52 -0.69
CA HIS A 63 3.20 -15.69 0.14
C HIS A 63 3.80 -15.55 1.54
N GLU A 64 4.91 -14.85 1.66
CA GLU A 64 5.63 -14.64 2.92
C GLU A 64 5.33 -13.28 3.57
N LEU A 65 4.40 -12.51 3.00
CA LEU A 65 4.16 -11.12 3.36
C LEU A 65 3.81 -10.93 4.85
N ILE A 66 3.02 -11.81 5.42
CA ILE A 66 2.61 -11.77 6.83
C ILE A 66 3.82 -11.92 7.76
N ASP A 67 4.72 -12.87 7.46
CA ASP A 67 5.92 -13.08 8.26
C ASP A 67 6.89 -11.90 8.14
N ILE A 68 7.10 -11.40 6.94
CA ILE A 68 7.91 -10.21 6.67
C ILE A 68 7.34 -8.99 7.42
N GLN A 69 6.03 -8.79 7.36
CA GLN A 69 5.33 -7.71 8.05
C GLN A 69 5.50 -7.77 9.57
N ASN A 70 5.36 -8.95 10.16
CA ASN A 70 5.52 -9.15 11.59
C ASN A 70 6.96 -8.87 12.04
N ILE A 71 7.94 -9.30 11.26
CA ILE A 71 9.35 -9.05 11.54
C ILE A 71 9.66 -7.56 11.39
N LEU A 72 9.19 -6.92 10.31
CA LEU A 72 9.37 -5.49 10.09
C LEU A 72 8.76 -4.67 11.23
N SER A 73 7.53 -4.99 11.64
CA SER A 73 6.86 -4.36 12.78
C SER A 73 7.68 -4.48 14.08
N SER A 74 8.32 -5.63 14.29
CA SER A 74 9.22 -5.83 15.45
C SER A 74 10.50 -4.99 15.34
N VAL A 75 11.02 -4.82 14.13
CA VAL A 75 12.25 -4.02 13.89
C VAL A 75 12.00 -2.53 14.11
N VAL A 76 10.85 -2.03 13.66
CA VAL A 76 10.50 -0.60 13.78
C VAL A 76 9.84 -0.26 15.11
N GLY A 77 9.29 -1.25 15.83
CA GLY A 77 8.69 -1.08 17.15
C GLY A 77 7.21 -0.69 17.15
N TYR A 78 6.57 -0.68 16.00
CA TYR A 78 5.13 -0.41 15.85
C TYR A 78 4.51 -1.26 14.72
N PRO A 79 3.20 -1.54 14.77
CA PRO A 79 2.56 -2.34 13.73
C PRO A 79 2.48 -1.58 12.40
N VAL A 80 2.92 -2.23 11.31
CA VAL A 80 2.85 -1.70 9.95
C VAL A 80 2.26 -2.74 9.03
N VAL A 81 1.53 -2.31 8.02
CA VAL A 81 1.01 -3.17 6.94
C VAL A 81 1.92 -3.04 5.73
N CYS A 82 2.48 -4.17 5.27
CA CYS A 82 3.35 -4.20 4.10
C CYS A 82 2.53 -4.28 2.80
N GLN A 83 2.90 -3.46 1.83
CA GLN A 83 2.40 -3.54 0.46
C GLN A 83 3.54 -3.72 -0.53
N LEU A 84 3.33 -4.58 -1.52
CA LEU A 84 4.32 -4.88 -2.56
C LEU A 84 4.00 -4.13 -3.84
N VAL A 85 4.98 -3.40 -4.35
CA VAL A 85 4.88 -2.59 -5.57
C VAL A 85 6.00 -2.97 -6.52
N LEU A 86 5.72 -3.04 -7.81
CA LEU A 86 6.76 -3.26 -8.82
C LEU A 86 7.56 -1.98 -9.07
N GLN A 87 8.85 -2.12 -9.33
CA GLN A 87 9.74 -1.01 -9.65
C GLN A 87 9.19 -0.14 -10.78
N LYS A 88 8.68 -0.74 -11.84
CA LYS A 88 8.06 -0.03 -12.96
C LYS A 88 6.81 0.78 -12.59
N GLU A 89 6.06 0.35 -11.58
CA GLU A 89 4.87 1.08 -11.09
C GLU A 89 5.30 2.37 -10.38
N ILE A 90 6.42 2.35 -9.69
CA ILE A 90 7.01 3.55 -9.06
C ILE A 90 7.59 4.50 -10.11
N GLU A 91 8.31 3.99 -11.10
CA GLU A 91 8.87 4.80 -12.19
C GLU A 91 7.81 5.52 -13.02
N MET A 92 6.60 4.97 -13.11
CA MET A 92 5.44 5.65 -13.72
C MET A 92 4.88 6.77 -12.84
N ILE A 93 5.12 6.74 -11.53
CA ILE A 93 4.63 7.73 -10.57
C ILE A 93 5.66 8.86 -10.36
N GLU A 94 6.97 8.56 -10.45
CA GLU A 94 8.04 9.52 -10.19
C GLU A 94 8.19 10.69 -11.19
N PRO A 95 7.83 10.64 -12.49
CA PRO A 95 7.95 11.78 -13.37
C PRO A 95 7.03 12.95 -13.06
N ALA A 96 6.03 12.77 -12.22
CA ALA A 96 4.99 13.78 -12.03
C ALA A 96 5.08 14.57 -10.72
N VAL A 97 5.83 14.14 -9.69
CA VAL A 97 5.81 14.90 -8.41
C VAL A 97 7.06 14.70 -7.56
N VAL A 98 7.96 15.63 -7.67
CA VAL A 98 8.89 15.97 -6.61
C VAL A 98 8.11 16.63 -5.47
N THR A 99 8.11 15.96 -4.29
CA THR A 99 7.90 16.54 -2.96
C THR A 99 6.61 17.34 -2.70
N GLN A 100 5.76 16.82 -1.90
CA GLN A 100 4.75 17.38 -0.98
C GLN A 100 3.31 16.91 -1.14
N LYS A 101 2.97 16.00 -2.05
CA LYS A 101 1.56 15.64 -2.27
C LYS A 101 1.23 14.15 -2.20
N ARG A 102 1.96 13.35 -1.40
CA ARG A 102 1.68 11.91 -1.33
C ARG A 102 0.33 11.55 -0.69
N ASN A 103 -0.22 12.42 0.13
CA ASN A 103 -1.58 12.25 0.68
C ASN A 103 -2.67 12.93 -0.15
N GLU A 104 -2.32 13.78 -1.11
CA GLU A 104 -3.30 14.49 -1.93
C GLU A 104 -3.50 13.87 -3.33
N ILE A 105 -2.51 13.11 -3.86
CA ILE A 105 -2.58 12.59 -5.24
C ILE A 105 -3.47 11.35 -5.38
N LEU A 106 -3.74 10.61 -4.31
CA LEU A 106 -4.77 9.56 -4.34
C LEU A 106 -6.19 10.14 -4.39
N PHE A 107 -6.37 11.44 -4.17
CA PHE A 107 -7.67 12.09 -4.15
C PHE A 107 -7.66 13.51 -4.75
N GLU A 108 -6.86 13.80 -5.78
CA GLU A 108 -7.23 14.87 -6.70
C GLU A 108 -8.37 14.42 -7.66
N ASN A 109 -9.24 13.59 -7.18
CA ASN A 109 -10.63 13.72 -7.58
C ASN A 109 -11.08 15.01 -6.92
N LYS A 110 -11.26 16.05 -7.72
CA LYS A 110 -11.91 17.31 -7.32
C LYS A 110 -13.36 17.00 -6.97
N ILE A 111 -13.56 16.25 -5.87
CA ILE A 111 -14.87 16.09 -5.29
C ILE A 111 -15.21 17.48 -4.79
N LYS A 112 -16.16 18.09 -5.45
CA LYS A 112 -16.64 19.38 -5.01
C LYS A 112 -17.28 19.21 -3.63
N GLU A 113 -16.97 20.13 -2.71
CA GLU A 113 -17.52 20.10 -1.34
C GLU A 113 -19.04 20.08 -1.31
N GLU A 114 -19.67 20.64 -2.36
CA GLU A 114 -21.12 20.62 -2.55
C GLU A 114 -21.70 19.23 -2.84
N PHE A 115 -20.88 18.24 -3.24
CA PHE A 115 -21.32 16.86 -3.53
C PHE A 115 -21.21 16.00 -2.27
N ASN A 116 -22.15 16.18 -1.38
CA ASN A 116 -22.30 15.43 -0.14
C ASN A 116 -23.74 14.91 0.02
N PHE A 117 -23.96 14.06 1.00
CA PHE A 117 -25.29 13.48 1.22
C PHE A 117 -26.35 14.49 1.70
N ASP A 118 -25.93 15.59 2.34
CA ASP A 118 -26.85 16.62 2.82
C ASP A 118 -27.43 17.43 1.65
N ASN A 119 -26.64 17.63 0.61
CA ASN A 119 -27.06 18.36 -0.59
C ASN A 119 -27.63 17.44 -1.68
N PHE A 120 -27.65 16.13 -1.46
CA PHE A 120 -28.15 15.16 -2.42
C PHE A 120 -29.69 15.14 -2.45
N VAL A 121 -30.26 15.51 -3.58
CA VAL A 121 -31.72 15.51 -3.76
C VAL A 121 -32.24 14.08 -3.95
N VAL A 122 -32.97 13.57 -2.96
CA VAL A 122 -33.55 12.23 -2.99
C VAL A 122 -34.91 12.24 -3.66
N GLY A 123 -35.04 11.47 -4.71
CA GLY A 123 -36.30 11.22 -5.41
C GLY A 123 -36.70 9.74 -5.39
N LYS A 124 -37.84 9.41 -6.00
CA LYS A 124 -38.32 8.02 -6.05
C LYS A 124 -37.33 7.11 -6.80
N ASN A 125 -36.63 7.64 -7.80
CA ASN A 125 -35.79 6.87 -8.72
C ASN A 125 -34.34 6.69 -8.24
N ASN A 126 -33.87 7.47 -7.27
CA ASN A 126 -32.48 7.42 -6.81
C ASN A 126 -32.30 7.09 -5.32
N ARG A 127 -33.40 6.81 -4.62
CA ARG A 127 -33.39 6.45 -3.19
C ARG A 127 -32.53 5.22 -2.91
N GLU A 128 -32.60 4.20 -3.75
CA GLU A 128 -31.83 2.97 -3.61
C GLU A 128 -30.33 3.23 -3.83
N ALA A 129 -29.99 4.05 -4.83
CA ALA A 129 -28.60 4.44 -5.10
C ALA A 129 -28.00 5.21 -3.92
N GLN A 130 -28.74 6.14 -3.34
CA GLN A 130 -28.33 6.87 -2.14
C GLN A 130 -28.12 5.91 -0.96
N ALA A 131 -29.07 5.01 -0.69
CA ALA A 131 -28.97 4.06 0.41
C ALA A 131 -27.75 3.13 0.25
N ALA A 132 -27.49 2.65 -0.95
CA ALA A 132 -26.32 1.82 -1.27
C ALA A 132 -25.01 2.61 -1.05
N ALA A 133 -24.94 3.85 -1.51
CA ALA A 133 -23.77 4.69 -1.31
C ALA A 133 -23.51 4.98 0.17
N MET A 134 -24.54 5.26 0.97
CA MET A 134 -24.41 5.43 2.42
C MET A 134 -23.94 4.14 3.10
N ALA A 135 -24.45 2.98 2.69
CA ALA A 135 -24.02 1.70 3.24
C ALA A 135 -22.51 1.44 2.97
N VAL A 136 -22.01 1.80 1.79
CA VAL A 136 -20.58 1.71 1.47
C VAL A 136 -19.73 2.64 2.34
N CYS A 137 -20.22 3.85 2.60
CA CYS A 137 -19.51 4.81 3.46
C CYS A 137 -19.43 4.34 4.92
N HIS A 138 -20.48 3.73 5.46
CA HIS A 138 -20.51 3.24 6.83
C HIS A 138 -19.79 1.89 7.00
N TYR A 139 -19.82 1.05 5.99
CA TYR A 139 -19.28 -0.32 6.02
C TYR A 139 -18.49 -0.62 4.76
N PRO A 140 -17.31 0.04 4.56
CA PRO A 140 -16.50 -0.13 3.35
C PRO A 140 -16.07 -1.59 3.20
N GLY A 141 -16.28 -2.13 2.00
CA GLY A 141 -15.89 -3.49 1.64
C GLY A 141 -16.81 -4.62 2.14
N GLN A 142 -17.81 -4.34 2.99
CA GLN A 142 -18.73 -5.38 3.51
C GLN A 142 -19.93 -5.59 2.60
N PHE A 143 -20.49 -4.51 2.08
CA PHE A 143 -21.64 -4.53 1.17
C PHE A 143 -21.23 -3.81 -0.13
N TYR A 144 -21.78 -4.24 -1.26
CA TYR A 144 -21.56 -3.56 -2.55
C TYR A 144 -20.08 -3.26 -2.85
N ASN A 145 -19.28 -4.26 -3.04
CA ASN A 145 -17.88 -4.09 -3.40
C ASN A 145 -17.54 -4.86 -4.70
N PRO A 146 -17.43 -4.17 -5.83
CA PRO A 146 -17.62 -2.72 -6.04
C PRO A 146 -19.08 -2.28 -6.13
N LEU A 147 -19.37 -1.01 -5.82
CA LEU A 147 -20.65 -0.35 -6.07
C LEU A 147 -20.60 0.38 -7.41
N PHE A 148 -21.52 0.04 -8.31
CA PHE A 148 -21.71 0.73 -9.58
C PHE A 148 -23.08 1.43 -9.57
N ILE A 149 -23.10 2.73 -9.86
CA ILE A 149 -24.30 3.53 -10.02
C ILE A 149 -24.31 4.05 -11.46
N TYR A 150 -25.38 3.77 -12.17
CA TYR A 150 -25.59 4.22 -13.55
C TYR A 150 -27.03 4.69 -13.75
N GLY A 151 -27.21 5.61 -14.68
CA GLY A 151 -28.53 6.17 -15.01
C GLY A 151 -28.59 6.75 -16.40
#